data_cadb1a71fb3c4d26301ed910ef2af1a8
#
_entry.id   cadb1a71fb3c4d26301ed910ef2af1a8
#
_cell.length_a   1.000
_cell.length_b   1.000
_cell.length_c   1.000
_cell.angle_alpha   90.00
_cell.angle_beta   90.00
_cell.angle_gamma   90.00
#
_symmetry.space_group_name_H-M   'P 1'
#
loop_
_entity.id
_entity.type
_entity.pdbx_description
1 polymer ?
#
loop_
_entity_poly.entity_id
_entity_poly.type
_entity_poly.pdbx_seq_one_letter_code
_entity_poly.pdbx_strand_id
1 'polypeptide(L)'
;MEFLSPLRYPGGKAKVADFVQCLIKENALLDGTYVEPYVGGGSVALSLLFNEYVRDIYINDKDISIYAFWYSVLHESEALCKLIKDTPINVETWHKLKDIQSNKENVDLLNLGFSTFFLNRTNRSGILKAGVIGGYDQTGNYKIDARFNKDDLIKRIQRIADYADRIHLSN
;
A
#
# COMPACT_ATOMS: atom_id res chain seq x y z
N MET A 1 -4.93 10.80 -13.99
CA MET A 1 -5.18 9.50 -13.32
C MET A 1 -4.86 9.67 -11.83
N GLU A 2 -5.85 9.47 -10.98
CA GLU A 2 -5.68 9.57 -9.52
C GLU A 2 -4.93 8.33 -9.01
N PHE A 3 -3.93 8.53 -8.15
CA PHE A 3 -3.22 7.43 -7.51
C PHE A 3 -4.01 6.94 -6.30
N LEU A 4 -4.77 5.88 -6.45
CA LEU A 4 -5.62 5.32 -5.39
C LEU A 4 -4.81 4.60 -4.31
N SER A 5 -3.80 3.83 -4.72
CA SER A 5 -2.97 3.06 -3.79
C SER A 5 -2.03 3.94 -2.97
N PRO A 6 -1.91 3.71 -1.66
CA PRO A 6 -0.87 4.33 -0.84
C PRO A 6 0.51 3.69 -1.04
N LEU A 7 0.60 2.48 -1.62
CA LEU A 7 1.87 1.84 -1.97
C LEU A 7 2.34 2.20 -3.39
N ARG A 8 3.66 2.25 -3.55
CA ARG A 8 4.35 2.30 -4.86
C ARG A 8 4.78 0.88 -5.20
N TYR A 9 4.10 0.24 -6.13
CA TYR A 9 4.44 -1.15 -6.46
C TYR A 9 5.04 -1.23 -7.87
N PRO A 10 6.30 -1.71 -8.01
CA PRO A 10 6.92 -1.94 -9.31
C PRO A 10 6.08 -2.92 -10.13
N GLY A 11 5.79 -2.57 -11.38
CA GLY A 11 4.88 -3.38 -12.21
C GLY A 11 3.41 -3.28 -11.83
N GLY A 12 3.03 -2.25 -11.08
CA GLY A 12 1.64 -2.01 -10.69
C GLY A 12 0.70 -1.98 -11.90
N LYS A 13 -0.43 -2.70 -11.76
CA LYS A 13 -1.39 -2.96 -12.84
C LYS A 13 -2.37 -1.80 -13.12
N ALA A 14 -2.14 -0.60 -12.58
CA ALA A 14 -3.06 0.53 -12.71
C ALA A 14 -3.47 0.83 -14.17
N LYS A 15 -2.56 0.62 -15.13
CA LYS A 15 -2.83 0.83 -16.56
C LYS A 15 -3.81 -0.18 -17.17
N VAL A 16 -4.04 -1.31 -16.52
CA VAL A 16 -5.01 -2.31 -17.01
C VAL A 16 -6.36 -2.21 -16.31
N ALA A 17 -6.52 -1.28 -15.37
CA ALA A 17 -7.80 -1.11 -14.65
C ALA A 17 -8.94 -0.80 -15.62
N ASP A 18 -8.74 0.11 -16.57
CA ASP A 18 -9.76 0.47 -17.58
C ASP A 18 -10.13 -0.73 -18.47
N PHE A 19 -9.15 -1.56 -18.81
CA PHE A 19 -9.39 -2.79 -19.56
C PHE A 19 -10.24 -3.80 -18.76
N VAL A 20 -9.92 -3.99 -17.48
CA VAL A 20 -10.70 -4.89 -16.59
C VAL A 20 -12.13 -4.35 -16.40
N GLN A 21 -12.29 -3.03 -16.26
CA GLN A 21 -13.62 -2.39 -16.19
C GLN A 21 -14.43 -2.66 -17.45
N CYS A 22 -13.81 -2.56 -18.62
CA CYS A 22 -14.45 -2.89 -19.90
C CYS A 22 -14.89 -4.36 -19.94
N LEU A 23 -14.00 -5.29 -19.54
CA LEU A 23 -14.34 -6.72 -19.47
C LEU A 23 -15.54 -6.99 -18.56
N ILE A 24 -15.60 -6.36 -17.40
CA ILE A 24 -16.72 -6.52 -16.46
C ILE A 24 -18.03 -6.06 -17.10
N LYS A 25 -18.04 -4.90 -17.79
CA LYS A 25 -19.23 -4.38 -18.47
C LYS A 25 -19.69 -5.27 -19.62
N GLU A 26 -18.75 -5.63 -20.52
CA GLU A 26 -19.06 -6.42 -21.71
C GLU A 26 -19.58 -7.83 -21.39
N ASN A 27 -19.25 -8.35 -20.21
CA ASN A 27 -19.70 -9.65 -19.75
C ASN A 27 -20.85 -9.60 -18.72
N ALA A 28 -21.46 -8.43 -18.50
CA ALA A 28 -22.55 -8.21 -17.54
C ALA A 28 -22.22 -8.68 -16.11
N LEU A 29 -20.98 -8.45 -15.65
CA LEU A 29 -20.46 -8.86 -14.33
C LEU A 29 -20.43 -7.72 -13.31
N LEU A 30 -21.18 -6.62 -13.54
CA LEU A 30 -21.32 -5.54 -12.56
C LEU A 30 -21.88 -6.08 -11.24
N ASP A 31 -21.51 -5.42 -10.14
CA ASP A 31 -21.87 -5.81 -8.77
C ASP A 31 -21.37 -7.21 -8.33
N GLY A 32 -20.50 -7.82 -9.13
CA GLY A 32 -19.83 -9.08 -8.78
C GLY A 32 -18.74 -8.91 -7.74
N THR A 33 -17.95 -9.98 -7.58
CA THR A 33 -16.78 -10.03 -6.71
C THR A 33 -15.51 -10.09 -7.54
N TYR A 34 -14.51 -9.28 -7.18
CA TYR A 34 -13.19 -9.32 -7.81
C TYR A 34 -12.14 -9.95 -6.86
N VAL A 35 -11.33 -10.84 -7.38
CA VAL A 35 -10.27 -11.51 -6.61
C VAL A 35 -8.90 -11.15 -7.16
N GLU A 36 -8.01 -10.64 -6.32
CA GLU A 36 -6.62 -10.33 -6.67
C GLU A 36 -5.64 -11.14 -5.79
N PRO A 37 -5.15 -12.33 -6.27
CA PRO A 37 -4.33 -13.24 -5.47
C PRO A 37 -2.95 -12.73 -5.10
N TYR A 38 -2.46 -11.71 -5.79
CA TYR A 38 -1.17 -11.03 -5.57
C TYR A 38 -1.41 -9.53 -5.62
N VAL A 39 -1.97 -9.01 -4.52
CA VAL A 39 -2.50 -7.64 -4.48
C VAL A 39 -1.41 -6.59 -4.63
N GLY A 40 -0.24 -6.78 -4.01
CA GLY A 40 0.82 -5.78 -4.01
C GLY A 40 0.27 -4.39 -3.64
N GLY A 41 0.22 -3.47 -4.62
CA GLY A 41 -0.34 -2.14 -4.42
C GLY A 41 -1.87 -2.03 -4.58
N GLY A 42 -2.58 -3.06 -5.00
CA GLY A 42 -4.04 -3.12 -5.08
C GLY A 42 -4.72 -2.13 -6.05
N SER A 43 -3.99 -1.59 -7.01
CA SER A 43 -4.50 -0.49 -7.85
C SER A 43 -5.71 -0.87 -8.69
N VAL A 44 -5.80 -2.11 -9.19
CA VAL A 44 -6.95 -2.59 -9.97
C VAL A 44 -8.13 -2.84 -9.04
N ALA A 45 -7.92 -3.60 -7.97
CA ALA A 45 -8.96 -3.92 -7.00
C ALA A 45 -9.60 -2.65 -6.43
N LEU A 46 -8.80 -1.67 -5.98
CA LEU A 46 -9.29 -0.38 -5.48
C LEU A 46 -10.02 0.43 -6.57
N SER A 47 -9.53 0.42 -7.81
CA SER A 47 -10.20 1.12 -8.91
C SER A 47 -11.57 0.54 -9.20
N LEU A 48 -11.69 -0.79 -9.20
CA LEU A 48 -12.97 -1.47 -9.43
C LEU A 48 -13.98 -1.19 -8.30
N LEU A 49 -13.50 -1.25 -7.05
CA LEU A 49 -14.32 -1.01 -5.87
C LEU A 49 -14.79 0.44 -5.78
N PHE A 50 -13.89 1.41 -5.90
CA PHE A 50 -14.23 2.83 -5.76
C PHE A 50 -15.06 3.41 -6.91
N ASN A 51 -15.04 2.77 -8.07
CA ASN A 51 -15.87 3.14 -9.22
C ASN A 51 -17.13 2.25 -9.34
N GLU A 52 -17.47 1.49 -8.30
CA GLU A 52 -18.69 0.66 -8.20
C GLU A 52 -18.86 -0.33 -9.35
N TYR A 53 -17.75 -0.90 -9.86
CA TYR A 53 -17.79 -1.99 -10.83
C TYR A 53 -18.01 -3.33 -10.16
N VAL A 54 -17.58 -3.46 -8.92
CA VAL A 54 -17.73 -4.67 -8.12
C VAL A 54 -18.24 -4.30 -6.72
N ARG A 55 -18.97 -5.22 -6.12
CA ARG A 55 -19.50 -5.05 -4.78
C ARG A 55 -18.43 -5.30 -3.72
N ASP A 56 -17.64 -6.37 -3.89
CA ASP A 56 -16.65 -6.81 -2.95
C ASP A 56 -15.33 -7.11 -3.67
N ILE A 57 -14.21 -6.92 -2.97
CA ILE A 57 -12.90 -7.38 -3.42
C ILE A 57 -12.29 -8.35 -2.40
N TYR A 58 -11.71 -9.43 -2.91
CA TYR A 58 -10.88 -10.36 -2.15
C TYR A 58 -9.43 -10.15 -2.57
N ILE A 59 -8.61 -9.74 -1.62
CA ILE A 59 -7.19 -9.45 -1.84
C ILE A 59 -6.33 -10.40 -1.03
N ASN A 60 -5.28 -10.90 -1.66
CA ASN A 60 -4.33 -11.80 -1.03
C ASN A 60 -2.90 -11.38 -1.41
N ASP A 61 -1.95 -11.58 -0.51
CA ASP A 61 -0.54 -11.52 -0.85
C ASP A 61 0.26 -12.48 0.02
N LYS A 62 1.13 -13.26 -0.61
CA LYS A 62 2.02 -14.21 0.07
C LYS A 62 3.10 -13.50 0.90
N ASP A 63 3.49 -12.26 0.55
CA ASP A 63 4.46 -11.51 1.34
C ASP A 63 3.80 -10.98 2.61
N ILE A 64 4.19 -11.52 3.74
CA ILE A 64 3.68 -11.11 5.07
C ILE A 64 3.83 -9.59 5.31
N SER A 65 4.79 -8.92 4.67
CA SER A 65 4.95 -7.47 4.78
C SER A 65 3.81 -6.74 4.08
N ILE A 66 3.42 -7.21 2.89
CA ILE A 66 2.30 -6.63 2.13
C ILE A 66 0.98 -6.95 2.84
N TYR A 67 0.82 -8.18 3.31
CA TYR A 67 -0.33 -8.56 4.12
C TYR A 67 -0.45 -7.67 5.37
N ALA A 68 0.62 -7.48 6.13
CA ALA A 68 0.63 -6.67 7.34
C ALA A 68 0.27 -5.19 7.06
N PHE A 69 0.70 -4.64 5.92
CA PHE A 69 0.29 -3.31 5.50
C PHE A 69 -1.23 -3.25 5.24
N TRP A 70 -1.79 -4.17 4.47
CA TRP A 70 -3.21 -4.20 4.18
C TRP A 70 -4.05 -4.48 5.44
N TYR A 71 -3.57 -5.36 6.32
CA TYR A 71 -4.19 -5.60 7.63
C TYR A 71 -4.27 -4.30 8.44
N SER A 72 -3.16 -3.57 8.54
CA SER A 72 -3.11 -2.29 9.27
C SER A 72 -4.05 -1.24 8.68
N VAL A 73 -4.19 -1.18 7.35
CA VAL A 73 -5.14 -0.28 6.69
C VAL A 73 -6.59 -0.63 7.04
N LEU A 74 -6.94 -1.92 7.05
CA LEU A 74 -8.32 -2.37 7.21
C LEU A 74 -8.77 -2.44 8.68
N HIS A 75 -7.86 -2.77 9.61
CA HIS A 75 -8.22 -3.05 11.00
C HIS A 75 -7.63 -2.06 12.00
N GLU A 76 -6.57 -1.33 11.64
CA GLU A 76 -5.85 -0.42 12.53
C GLU A 76 -5.53 0.92 11.86
N SER A 77 -6.43 1.40 11.00
CA SER A 77 -6.20 2.59 10.16
C SER A 77 -5.85 3.85 10.95
N GLU A 78 -6.49 4.09 12.08
CA GLU A 78 -6.23 5.26 12.94
C GLU A 78 -4.81 5.20 13.53
N ALA A 79 -4.41 4.03 14.05
CA ALA A 79 -3.08 3.82 14.62
C ALA A 79 -2.00 3.94 13.53
N LEU A 80 -2.24 3.37 12.35
CA LEU A 80 -1.35 3.49 11.19
C LEU A 80 -1.19 4.95 10.75
N CYS A 81 -2.30 5.69 10.62
CA CYS A 81 -2.28 7.12 10.27
C CYS A 81 -1.54 7.96 11.30
N LYS A 82 -1.69 7.64 12.60
CA LYS A 82 -0.94 8.30 13.66
C LYS A 82 0.56 8.05 13.54
N LEU A 83 0.98 6.80 13.31
CA LEU A 83 2.39 6.47 13.07
C LEU A 83 2.95 7.24 11.86
N ILE A 84 2.20 7.33 10.76
CA ILE A 84 2.59 8.10 9.58
C ILE A 84 2.75 9.58 9.91
N LYS A 85 1.82 10.16 10.65
CA LYS A 85 1.83 11.58 11.01
C LYS A 85 3.00 11.93 11.91
N ASP A 86 3.23 11.14 12.96
CA ASP A 86 4.14 11.48 14.06
C ASP A 86 5.59 11.08 13.77
N THR A 87 5.82 10.10 12.90
CA THR A 87 7.18 9.59 12.63
C THR A 87 7.96 10.54 11.72
N PRO A 88 9.19 10.94 12.08
CA PRO A 88 10.06 11.76 11.24
C PRO A 88 10.56 10.95 10.02
N ILE A 89 10.65 11.62 8.86
CA ILE A 89 11.14 11.01 7.62
C ILE A 89 12.63 11.33 7.48
N ASN A 90 13.48 10.46 8.01
CA ASN A 90 14.93 10.60 7.95
C ASN A 90 15.61 9.24 7.87
N VAL A 91 16.93 9.24 7.66
CA VAL A 91 17.75 8.03 7.50
C VAL A 91 17.82 7.22 8.79
N GLU A 92 17.81 7.87 9.95
CA GLU A 92 17.82 7.17 11.26
C GLU A 92 16.55 6.32 11.43
N THR A 93 15.39 6.92 11.18
CA THR A 93 14.11 6.21 11.17
C THR A 93 14.09 5.09 10.13
N TRP A 94 14.66 5.36 8.95
CA TRP A 94 14.77 4.35 7.90
C TRP A 94 15.54 3.11 8.37
N HIS A 95 16.67 3.26 9.06
CA HIS A 95 17.41 2.13 9.61
C HIS A 95 16.58 1.34 10.62
N LYS A 96 15.94 2.01 11.59
CA LYS A 96 15.09 1.36 12.60
C LYS A 96 13.98 0.52 11.94
N LEU A 97 13.31 1.06 10.92
CA LEU A 97 12.24 0.36 10.21
C LEU A 97 12.76 -0.73 9.27
N LYS A 98 13.99 -0.59 8.77
CA LYS A 98 14.67 -1.65 8.02
C LYS A 98 14.99 -2.87 8.90
N ASP A 99 15.37 -2.64 10.14
CA ASP A 99 15.63 -3.72 11.12
C ASP A 99 14.36 -4.50 11.44
N ILE A 100 13.20 -3.84 11.51
CA ILE A 100 11.88 -4.50 11.63
C ILE A 100 11.66 -5.48 10.48
N GLN A 101 11.95 -5.07 9.24
CA GLN A 101 11.81 -5.95 8.07
C GLN A 101 12.76 -7.15 8.10
N SER A 102 13.87 -7.05 8.82
CA SER A 102 14.82 -8.16 8.98
C SER A 102 14.38 -9.16 10.05
N ASN A 103 13.49 -8.77 10.96
CA ASN A 103 13.05 -9.54 12.13
C ASN A 103 11.52 -9.74 12.16
N LYS A 104 10.89 -9.94 11.02
CA LYS A 104 9.43 -9.96 10.82
C LYS A 104 8.65 -10.87 11.76
N GLU A 105 9.24 -12.01 12.14
CA GLU A 105 8.58 -13.06 12.95
C GLU A 105 8.28 -12.61 14.39
N ASN A 106 8.97 -11.57 14.87
CA ASN A 106 8.87 -11.08 16.24
C ASN A 106 8.19 -9.71 16.34
N VAL A 107 7.48 -9.28 15.31
CA VAL A 107 6.87 -7.95 15.23
C VAL A 107 5.38 -8.10 14.98
N ASP A 108 4.58 -7.29 15.68
CA ASP A 108 3.13 -7.21 15.42
C ASP A 108 2.81 -6.67 14.03
N LEU A 109 1.59 -6.94 13.56
CA LEU A 109 1.18 -6.61 12.19
C LEU A 109 1.16 -5.09 11.94
N LEU A 110 0.81 -4.27 12.93
CA LEU A 110 0.79 -2.81 12.77
C LEU A 110 2.19 -2.26 12.53
N ASN A 111 3.17 -2.64 13.35
CA ASN A 111 4.55 -2.17 13.22
C ASN A 111 5.19 -2.72 11.94
N LEU A 112 4.92 -3.97 11.56
CA LEU A 112 5.38 -4.54 10.30
C LEU A 112 4.74 -3.83 9.10
N GLY A 113 3.45 -3.57 9.14
CA GLY A 113 2.71 -2.85 8.11
C GLY A 113 3.19 -1.42 7.93
N PHE A 114 3.41 -0.71 9.04
CA PHE A 114 3.98 0.64 9.01
C PHE A 114 5.41 0.65 8.44
N SER A 115 6.27 -0.27 8.87
CA SER A 115 7.62 -0.44 8.32
C SER A 115 7.58 -0.69 6.81
N THR A 116 6.68 -1.58 6.36
CA THR A 116 6.47 -1.86 4.93
C THR A 116 6.09 -0.60 4.17
N PHE A 117 5.10 0.13 4.66
CA PHE A 117 4.65 1.39 4.06
C PHE A 117 5.77 2.43 4.00
N PHE A 118 6.46 2.67 5.12
CA PHE A 118 7.52 3.65 5.20
C PHE A 118 8.65 3.35 4.21
N LEU A 119 9.16 2.12 4.21
CA LEU A 119 10.23 1.71 3.30
C LEU A 119 9.77 1.73 1.84
N ASN A 120 8.55 1.33 1.56
CA ASN A 120 7.98 1.43 0.21
C ASN A 120 7.97 2.88 -0.30
N ARG A 121 7.72 3.86 0.56
CA ARG A 121 7.70 5.28 0.18
C ARG A 121 9.08 5.91 0.13
N THR A 122 10.04 5.42 0.90
CA THR A 122 11.39 6.00 1.05
C THR A 122 12.48 5.25 0.29
N ASN A 123 12.23 4.03 -0.18
CA ASN A 123 13.19 3.27 -0.98
C ASN A 123 13.08 3.56 -2.48
N ARG A 124 14.19 3.38 -3.18
CA ARG A 124 14.25 3.46 -4.64
C ARG A 124 13.22 2.51 -5.25
N SER A 125 12.42 3.04 -6.18
CA SER A 125 11.34 2.32 -6.89
C SER A 125 10.28 1.68 -5.99
N GLY A 126 10.23 1.96 -4.70
CA GLY A 126 9.30 1.34 -3.76
C GLY A 126 9.63 -0.10 -3.39
N ILE A 127 10.83 -0.57 -3.70
CA ILE A 127 11.27 -1.94 -3.43
C ILE A 127 11.78 -2.03 -1.99
N LEU A 128 11.18 -2.90 -1.16
CA LEU A 128 11.50 -3.01 0.28
C LEU A 128 12.98 -3.37 0.55
N LYS A 129 13.58 -4.15 -0.34
CA LYS A 129 15.00 -4.55 -0.24
C LYS A 129 15.97 -3.50 -0.79
N ALA A 130 15.47 -2.48 -1.51
CA ALA A 130 16.32 -1.44 -2.09
C ALA A 130 16.87 -0.48 -1.03
N GLY A 131 17.85 0.33 -1.44
CA GLY A 131 18.39 1.40 -0.60
C GLY A 131 17.49 2.64 -0.62
N VAL A 132 17.75 3.52 0.34
CA VAL A 132 17.02 4.77 0.53
C VAL A 132 17.17 5.73 -0.66
N ILE A 133 16.12 6.47 -0.96
CA ILE A 133 16.14 7.57 -1.94
C ILE A 133 17.11 8.64 -1.43
N GLY A 134 17.97 9.15 -2.30
CA GLY A 134 18.95 10.18 -1.98
C GLY A 134 20.28 9.65 -1.40
N GLY A 135 20.35 8.34 -1.10
CA GLY A 135 21.51 7.75 -0.43
C GLY A 135 21.53 8.01 1.09
N TYR A 136 22.46 7.40 1.80
CA TYR A 136 22.54 7.56 3.26
C TYR A 136 22.95 8.99 3.65
N ASP A 137 23.80 9.63 2.87
CA ASP A 137 24.23 11.01 3.09
C ASP A 137 23.25 12.04 2.54
N GLN A 138 22.17 11.60 1.95
CA GLN A 138 21.14 12.44 1.35
C GLN A 138 21.71 13.49 0.36
N THR A 139 22.71 13.10 -0.43
CA THR A 139 23.35 13.96 -1.45
C THR A 139 22.69 13.87 -2.83
N GLY A 140 21.85 12.82 -3.06
CA GLY A 140 21.14 12.64 -4.32
C GLY A 140 20.16 13.77 -4.67
N ASN A 141 19.78 13.86 -5.94
CA ASN A 141 18.85 14.88 -6.45
C ASN A 141 17.46 14.84 -5.78
N TYR A 142 16.98 13.66 -5.45
CA TYR A 142 15.76 13.44 -4.67
C TYR A 142 16.14 13.02 -3.25
N LYS A 143 15.45 13.57 -2.25
CA LYS A 143 15.63 13.23 -0.84
C LYS A 143 14.68 12.12 -0.42
N ILE A 144 14.88 11.58 0.78
CA ILE A 144 14.13 10.47 1.34
C ILE A 144 12.61 10.71 1.35
N ASP A 145 12.18 11.95 1.54
CA ASP A 145 10.78 12.39 1.61
C ASP A 145 10.14 12.66 0.25
N ALA A 146 10.89 12.62 -0.86
CA ALA A 146 10.43 13.00 -2.20
C ALA A 146 9.14 12.29 -2.66
N ARG A 147 8.77 11.18 -2.05
CA ARG A 147 7.57 10.39 -2.35
C ARG A 147 6.68 10.18 -1.13
N PHE A 148 6.81 11.01 -0.10
CA PHE A 148 6.16 10.83 1.19
C PHE A 148 5.34 12.07 1.61
N ASN A 149 4.32 12.39 0.83
CA ASN A 149 3.33 13.38 1.24
C ASN A 149 2.39 12.76 2.27
N LYS A 150 2.59 13.05 3.56
CA LYS A 150 1.85 12.45 4.67
C LYS A 150 0.34 12.66 4.53
N ASP A 151 -0.09 13.89 4.26
CA ASP A 151 -1.52 14.23 4.22
C ASP A 151 -2.26 13.51 3.09
N ASP A 152 -1.67 13.46 1.89
CA ASP A 152 -2.24 12.72 0.76
C ASP A 152 -2.28 11.23 1.04
N LEU A 153 -1.23 10.65 1.63
CA LEU A 153 -1.15 9.23 1.93
C LEU A 153 -2.13 8.82 3.03
N ILE A 154 -2.31 9.64 4.06
CA ILE A 154 -3.30 9.43 5.12
C ILE A 154 -4.72 9.46 4.53
N LYS A 155 -5.04 10.43 3.67
CA LYS A 155 -6.35 10.49 3.00
C LYS A 155 -6.65 9.23 2.19
N ARG A 156 -5.66 8.68 1.48
CA ARG A 156 -5.84 7.42 0.72
C ARG A 156 -6.10 6.24 1.65
N ILE A 157 -5.36 6.14 2.76
CA ILE A 157 -5.56 5.07 3.75
C ILE A 157 -6.94 5.18 4.38
N GLN A 158 -7.37 6.37 4.79
CA GLN A 158 -8.70 6.60 5.33
C GLN A 158 -9.80 6.23 4.34
N ARG A 159 -9.67 6.66 3.07
CA ARG A 159 -10.63 6.28 2.02
C ARG A 159 -10.72 4.76 1.84
N ILE A 160 -9.62 4.03 1.93
CA ILE A 160 -9.67 2.56 1.85
C ILE A 160 -10.35 1.96 3.08
N ALA A 161 -10.05 2.49 4.27
CA ALA A 161 -10.66 2.05 5.52
C ALA A 161 -12.18 2.26 5.55
N ASP A 162 -12.71 3.32 4.89
CA ASP A 162 -14.15 3.55 4.72
C ASP A 162 -14.87 2.43 3.94
N TYR A 163 -14.11 1.63 3.17
CA TYR A 163 -14.61 0.48 2.40
C TYR A 163 -14.22 -0.87 3.04
N ALA A 164 -13.73 -0.89 4.29
CA ALA A 164 -13.20 -2.10 4.91
C ALA A 164 -14.18 -3.28 4.91
N ASP A 165 -15.47 -3.03 5.08
CA ASP A 165 -16.52 -4.06 5.07
C ASP A 165 -16.68 -4.78 3.71
N ARG A 166 -16.14 -4.19 2.63
CA ARG A 166 -16.19 -4.70 1.26
C ARG A 166 -14.83 -5.23 0.77
N ILE A 167 -13.82 -5.25 1.66
CA ILE A 167 -12.45 -5.68 1.35
C ILE A 167 -12.09 -6.87 2.22
N HIS A 168 -11.96 -8.04 1.62
CA HIS A 168 -11.66 -9.30 2.31
C HIS A 168 -10.19 -9.65 2.09
N LEU A 169 -9.40 -9.65 3.18
CA LEU A 169 -7.96 -9.88 3.15
C LEU A 169 -7.60 -11.30 3.57
N SER A 170 -6.67 -11.92 2.84
CA SER A 170 -6.05 -13.21 3.18
C SER A 170 -4.54 -13.21 2.92
N ASN A 171 -3.84 -14.21 3.48
CA ASN A 171 -2.39 -14.42 3.30
C ASN A 171 -2.11 -15.89 3.02
#